data_0eed5171823ef4acfdc3eca15a17bd55
#
_entry.id   0eed5171823ef4acfdc3eca15a17bd55
#
_cell.length_a   1.000
_cell.length_b   1.000
_cell.length_c   1.000
_cell.angle_alpha   90.00
_cell.angle_beta   90.00
_cell.angle_gamma   90.00
#
_symmetry.space_group_name_H-M   'P 1'
#
loop_
_entity.id
_entity.type
_entity.pdbx_description
1 polymer ?
#
loop_
_entity_poly.entity_id
_entity_poly.type
_entity_poly.pdbx_seq_one_letter_code
_entity_poly.pdbx_strand_id
1 'polypeptide(L)'
;MFKENLSVLLYVLPALIVTYHASNLLDERHEEVMSLQEQVWELQNNCDTQYTNKISYKVTVTTYNPTKEQCDNTPNITADGTRIKPWRATDYRYVALSRDLLDRWGGPFNYGDYIVIEGTDGWDGIYQVRDTMNPKWVNRVDILTTNSRFKYSNITMYKYVDEYEIVDNS
;
A
#
# COMPACT_ATOMS: atom_id res chain seq x y z
N MET A 1 21.21 -18.07 73.71
CA MET A 1 20.80 -18.84 72.51
C MET A 1 19.53 -18.40 71.85
N PHE A 2 18.66 -17.60 72.46
CA PHE A 2 17.41 -17.08 71.84
C PHE A 2 17.53 -15.71 71.13
N LYS A 3 18.57 -14.92 71.41
CA LYS A 3 18.75 -13.59 70.80
C LYS A 3 19.31 -13.59 69.37
N GLU A 4 20.09 -14.61 69.01
CA GLU A 4 20.69 -14.71 67.67
C GLU A 4 19.65 -15.08 66.57
N ASN A 5 18.67 -15.90 66.94
CA ASN A 5 17.62 -16.31 65.99
C ASN A 5 16.65 -15.16 65.65
N LEU A 6 16.46 -14.19 66.52
CA LEU A 6 15.53 -13.06 66.31
C LEU A 6 16.11 -12.04 65.32
N SER A 7 17.42 -11.83 65.32
CA SER A 7 18.07 -10.91 64.37
C SER A 7 18.07 -11.47 62.95
N VAL A 8 18.26 -12.78 62.75
CA VAL A 8 18.17 -13.44 61.45
C VAL A 8 16.75 -13.35 60.87
N LEU A 9 15.71 -13.53 61.72
CA LEU A 9 14.31 -13.39 61.29
C LEU A 9 13.96 -11.97 60.84
N LEU A 10 14.53 -10.95 61.50
CA LEU A 10 14.27 -9.52 61.17
C LEU A 10 14.81 -9.09 59.80
N TYR A 11 15.86 -9.74 59.30
CA TYR A 11 16.45 -9.43 57.99
C TYR A 11 16.01 -10.37 56.87
N VAL A 12 15.74 -11.64 57.17
CA VAL A 12 15.36 -12.66 56.19
C VAL A 12 13.90 -12.50 55.71
N LEU A 13 12.97 -12.22 56.63
CA LEU A 13 11.55 -12.04 56.27
C LEU A 13 11.29 -10.87 55.30
N PRO A 14 11.85 -9.66 55.53
CA PRO A 14 11.68 -8.57 54.52
C PRO A 14 12.31 -8.89 53.19
N ALA A 15 13.46 -9.57 53.15
CA ALA A 15 14.11 -9.98 51.92
C ALA A 15 13.25 -11.00 51.11
N LEU A 16 12.63 -11.96 51.80
CA LEU A 16 11.70 -12.92 51.16
C LEU A 16 10.42 -12.21 50.59
N ILE A 17 9.90 -11.24 51.31
CA ILE A 17 8.74 -10.46 50.85
C ILE A 17 9.09 -9.63 49.62
N VAL A 18 10.26 -9.01 49.60
CA VAL A 18 10.73 -8.23 48.43
C VAL A 18 10.96 -9.13 47.23
N THR A 19 11.59 -10.29 47.40
CA THR A 19 11.79 -11.22 46.27
C THR A 19 10.49 -11.81 45.76
N TYR A 20 9.52 -12.09 46.61
CA TYR A 20 8.19 -12.57 46.24
C TYR A 20 7.42 -11.48 45.42
N HIS A 21 7.43 -10.23 45.87
CA HIS A 21 6.81 -9.14 45.13
C HIS A 21 7.52 -8.87 43.79
N ALA A 22 8.86 -8.97 43.77
CA ALA A 22 9.60 -8.80 42.52
C ALA A 22 9.30 -9.90 41.49
N SER A 23 9.16 -11.16 41.95
CA SER A 23 8.80 -12.27 41.05
C SER A 23 7.38 -12.09 40.48
N ASN A 24 6.40 -11.73 41.31
CA ASN A 24 5.05 -11.49 40.83
C ASN A 24 4.96 -10.32 39.81
N LEU A 25 5.72 -9.25 40.04
CA LEU A 25 5.83 -8.13 39.07
C LEU A 25 6.47 -8.56 37.74
N LEU A 26 7.46 -9.45 37.80
CA LEU A 26 8.10 -10.00 36.61
C LEU A 26 7.15 -10.91 35.82
N ASP A 27 6.38 -11.74 36.51
CA ASP A 27 5.40 -12.63 35.91
C ASP A 27 4.28 -11.82 35.23
N GLU A 28 3.74 -10.77 35.88
CA GLU A 28 2.72 -9.88 35.33
C GLU A 28 3.24 -9.15 34.09
N ARG A 29 4.49 -8.67 34.14
CA ARG A 29 5.14 -8.04 32.97
C ARG A 29 5.39 -9.01 31.84
N HIS A 30 5.72 -10.26 32.15
CA HIS A 30 5.92 -11.29 31.15
C HIS A 30 4.63 -11.60 30.40
N GLU A 31 3.49 -11.74 31.12
CA GLU A 31 2.18 -11.94 30.51
C GLU A 31 1.76 -10.75 29.62
N GLU A 32 2.00 -9.51 30.07
CA GLU A 32 1.75 -8.30 29.27
C GLU A 32 2.55 -8.30 27.97
N VAL A 33 3.84 -8.62 28.04
CA VAL A 33 4.71 -8.70 26.85
C VAL A 33 4.25 -9.79 25.89
N MET A 34 3.87 -10.96 26.39
CA MET A 34 3.37 -12.05 25.55
C MET A 34 2.06 -11.68 24.85
N SER A 35 1.13 -11.01 25.55
CA SER A 35 -0.12 -10.55 24.95
C SER A 35 0.09 -9.50 23.85
N LEU A 36 1.03 -8.58 24.07
CA LEU A 36 1.41 -7.58 23.06
C LEU A 36 2.07 -8.21 21.84
N GLN A 37 2.92 -9.23 22.04
CA GLN A 37 3.54 -9.96 20.94
C GLN A 37 2.51 -10.71 20.09
N GLU A 38 1.49 -11.31 20.72
CA GLU A 38 0.39 -11.96 20.02
C GLU A 38 -0.44 -10.96 19.18
N GLN A 39 -0.76 -9.79 19.75
CA GLN A 39 -1.45 -8.72 19.02
C GLN A 39 -0.64 -8.22 17.81
N VAL A 40 0.66 -8.02 17.97
CA VAL A 40 1.56 -7.64 16.87
C VAL A 40 1.59 -8.72 15.79
N TRP A 41 1.65 -10.00 16.18
CA TRP A 41 1.63 -11.12 15.24
C TRP A 41 0.30 -11.20 14.46
N GLU A 42 -0.85 -11.01 15.14
CA GLU A 42 -2.16 -10.97 14.50
C GLU A 42 -2.28 -9.80 13.52
N LEU A 43 -1.82 -8.61 13.90
CA LEU A 43 -1.80 -7.43 13.03
C LEU A 43 -0.90 -7.65 11.80
N GLN A 44 0.28 -8.25 11.98
CA GLN A 44 1.17 -8.57 10.86
C GLN A 44 0.55 -9.60 9.92
N ASN A 45 -0.04 -10.68 10.45
CA ASN A 45 -0.70 -11.70 9.63
C ASN A 45 -1.93 -11.16 8.89
N ASN A 46 -2.72 -10.30 9.51
CA ASN A 46 -3.86 -9.66 8.87
C ASN A 46 -3.40 -8.71 7.75
N CYS A 47 -2.33 -7.96 7.97
CA CYS A 47 -1.72 -7.12 6.95
C CYS A 47 -1.22 -7.95 5.76
N ASP A 48 -0.47 -9.04 6.02
CA ASP A 48 0.03 -9.94 4.97
C ASP A 48 -1.11 -10.65 4.22
N THR A 49 -2.19 -11.03 4.91
CA THR A 49 -3.35 -11.69 4.28
C THR A 49 -4.14 -10.72 3.39
N GLN A 50 -4.29 -9.46 3.79
CA GLN A 50 -4.88 -8.42 2.95
C GLN A 50 -4.01 -8.12 1.72
N TYR A 51 -2.68 -8.12 1.89
CA TYR A 51 -1.75 -7.88 0.78
C TYR A 51 -1.74 -9.02 -0.24
N THR A 52 -1.91 -10.29 0.19
CA THR A 52 -1.91 -11.48 -0.68
C THR A 52 -3.21 -11.66 -1.48
N ASN A 53 -4.35 -11.11 -1.04
CA ASN A 53 -5.62 -11.16 -1.77
C ASN A 53 -5.80 -10.05 -2.82
N LYS A 54 -4.80 -9.20 -3.01
CA LYS A 54 -4.84 -8.11 -3.98
C LYS A 54 -4.70 -8.67 -5.41
N ILE A 55 -5.77 -8.60 -6.19
CA ILE A 55 -5.71 -9.01 -7.60
C ILE A 55 -4.72 -8.10 -8.32
N SER A 56 -3.62 -8.68 -8.79
CA SER A 56 -2.57 -7.98 -9.51
C SER A 56 -2.54 -8.37 -10.99
N TYR A 57 -2.15 -7.41 -11.82
CA TYR A 57 -2.05 -7.55 -13.28
C TYR A 57 -0.60 -7.34 -13.71
N LYS A 58 -0.12 -8.16 -14.64
CA LYS A 58 1.17 -7.95 -15.28
C LYS A 58 0.98 -7.14 -16.55
N VAL A 59 1.57 -5.94 -16.57
CA VAL A 59 1.38 -4.98 -17.66
C VAL A 59 2.71 -4.51 -18.25
N THR A 60 2.63 -3.91 -19.43
CA THR A 60 3.72 -3.09 -19.98
C THR A 60 3.41 -1.63 -19.67
N VAL A 61 4.33 -0.95 -19.01
CA VAL A 61 4.25 0.46 -18.68
C VAL A 61 5.06 1.26 -19.69
N THR A 62 4.44 2.26 -20.31
CA THR A 62 5.05 3.20 -21.23
C THR A 62 4.65 4.64 -20.84
N THR A 63 5.06 5.62 -21.63
CA THR A 63 4.68 7.03 -21.41
C THR A 63 4.05 7.62 -22.63
N TYR A 64 3.16 8.59 -22.42
CA TYR A 64 2.70 9.48 -23.47
C TYR A 64 2.80 10.94 -23.04
N ASN A 65 2.98 11.81 -24.02
CA ASN A 65 3.02 13.25 -23.80
C ASN A 65 1.76 13.86 -24.45
N PRO A 66 1.17 14.91 -23.87
CA PRO A 66 -0.04 15.54 -24.39
C PRO A 66 0.27 16.42 -25.61
N THR A 67 0.68 15.77 -26.70
CA THR A 67 1.01 16.41 -27.98
C THR A 67 0.09 15.87 -29.09
N LYS A 68 -0.07 16.63 -30.17
CA LYS A 68 -0.93 16.24 -31.31
C LYS A 68 -0.44 14.97 -32.03
N GLU A 69 0.84 14.64 -31.91
CA GLU A 69 1.46 13.47 -32.52
C GLU A 69 1.18 12.19 -31.74
N GLN A 70 0.88 12.29 -30.44
CA GLN A 70 0.65 11.14 -29.55
C GLN A 70 -0.80 11.02 -29.08
N CYS A 71 -1.56 12.10 -29.13
CA CYS A 71 -2.96 12.15 -28.76
C CYS A 71 -3.85 12.42 -29.99
N ASP A 72 -5.15 12.51 -29.76
CA ASP A 72 -6.10 12.99 -30.74
C ASP A 72 -6.02 14.55 -30.95
N ASN A 73 -7.06 15.13 -31.59
CA ASN A 73 -7.09 16.57 -31.83
C ASN A 73 -7.24 17.43 -30.55
N THR A 74 -7.41 16.80 -29.38
CA THR A 74 -7.63 17.47 -28.08
C THR A 74 -6.61 17.01 -27.03
N PRO A 75 -5.29 17.19 -27.24
CA PRO A 75 -4.25 16.63 -26.38
C PRO A 75 -4.27 17.15 -24.94
N ASN A 76 -5.02 18.18 -24.65
CA ASN A 76 -5.23 18.75 -23.32
C ASN A 76 -6.53 18.28 -22.63
N ILE A 77 -7.22 17.29 -23.19
CA ILE A 77 -8.41 16.68 -22.61
C ILE A 77 -8.24 15.16 -22.64
N THR A 78 -8.35 14.51 -21.49
CA THR A 78 -8.30 13.05 -21.35
C THR A 78 -9.61 12.41 -21.81
N ALA A 79 -9.64 11.09 -22.00
CA ALA A 79 -10.82 10.37 -22.48
C ALA A 79 -12.04 10.47 -21.54
N ASP A 80 -11.84 10.73 -20.26
CA ASP A 80 -12.92 11.00 -19.27
C ASP A 80 -13.37 12.47 -19.24
N GLY A 81 -12.79 13.33 -20.09
CA GLY A 81 -13.11 14.75 -20.18
C GLY A 81 -12.31 15.68 -19.24
N THR A 82 -11.37 15.14 -18.47
CA THR A 82 -10.54 15.95 -17.58
C THR A 82 -9.59 16.86 -18.38
N ARG A 83 -9.58 18.16 -18.05
CA ARG A 83 -8.66 19.13 -18.66
C ARG A 83 -7.31 19.12 -17.95
N ILE A 84 -6.23 19.04 -18.72
CA ILE A 84 -4.85 19.07 -18.24
C ILE A 84 -4.10 20.29 -18.79
N LYS A 85 -3.04 20.67 -18.10
CA LYS A 85 -2.04 21.66 -18.58
C LYS A 85 -0.85 20.88 -19.09
N PRO A 86 -0.57 20.85 -20.41
CA PRO A 86 0.49 20.02 -21.01
C PRO A 86 1.86 20.18 -20.36
N TRP A 87 2.21 21.41 -19.99
CA TRP A 87 3.50 21.70 -19.33
C TRP A 87 3.61 21.22 -17.87
N ARG A 88 2.52 20.72 -17.29
CA ARG A 88 2.45 20.12 -15.95
C ARG A 88 1.97 18.68 -15.99
N ALA A 89 2.05 18.02 -17.13
CA ALA A 89 1.47 16.70 -17.34
C ALA A 89 1.97 15.66 -16.31
N THR A 90 3.25 15.66 -16.00
CA THR A 90 3.86 14.74 -15.02
C THR A 90 3.30 14.93 -13.59
N ASP A 91 2.89 16.14 -13.22
CA ASP A 91 2.43 16.46 -11.86
C ASP A 91 1.08 15.82 -11.52
N TYR A 92 0.28 15.49 -12.55
CA TYR A 92 -1.08 14.96 -12.34
C TYR A 92 -1.11 13.50 -11.88
N ARG A 93 -0.04 12.72 -12.12
CA ARG A 93 -0.04 11.28 -11.84
C ARG A 93 -1.21 10.56 -12.52
N TYR A 94 -1.52 10.90 -13.76
CA TYR A 94 -2.58 10.27 -14.56
C TYR A 94 -2.02 9.19 -15.47
N VAL A 95 -2.88 8.20 -15.77
CA VAL A 95 -2.57 7.11 -16.71
C VAL A 95 -3.69 6.90 -17.72
N ALA A 96 -3.29 6.46 -18.91
CA ALA A 96 -4.16 5.84 -19.88
C ALA A 96 -4.04 4.31 -19.77
N LEU A 97 -5.16 3.60 -19.77
CA LEU A 97 -5.19 2.13 -19.80
C LEU A 97 -5.56 1.63 -21.19
N SER A 98 -5.01 0.48 -21.57
CA SER A 98 -5.50 -0.27 -22.73
C SER A 98 -6.95 -0.72 -22.50
N ARG A 99 -7.73 -0.87 -23.57
CA ARG A 99 -9.17 -1.08 -23.49
C ARG A 99 -9.57 -2.34 -22.73
N ASP A 100 -8.79 -3.41 -22.83
CA ASP A 100 -8.99 -4.67 -22.13
C ASP A 100 -8.92 -4.55 -20.61
N LEU A 101 -8.32 -3.48 -20.09
CA LEU A 101 -8.25 -3.19 -18.66
C LEU A 101 -9.39 -2.27 -18.17
N LEU A 102 -10.14 -1.63 -19.08
CA LEU A 102 -11.20 -0.70 -18.69
C LEU A 102 -12.59 -1.36 -18.67
N ASP A 103 -13.37 -1.09 -17.62
CA ASP A 103 -14.73 -1.65 -17.40
C ASP A 103 -15.67 -1.41 -18.58
N ARG A 104 -15.58 -0.27 -19.24
CA ARG A 104 -16.34 0.03 -20.45
C ARG A 104 -16.20 -1.04 -21.54
N TRP A 105 -15.13 -1.83 -21.54
CA TRP A 105 -14.86 -2.92 -22.47
C TRP A 105 -14.71 -4.28 -21.76
N GLY A 106 -15.23 -4.39 -20.51
CA GLY A 106 -15.24 -5.63 -19.73
C GLY A 106 -14.00 -5.85 -18.88
N GLY A 107 -13.14 -4.85 -18.73
CA GLY A 107 -11.97 -4.88 -17.85
C GLY A 107 -12.31 -4.51 -16.40
N PRO A 108 -11.34 -4.59 -15.48
CA PRO A 108 -11.56 -4.43 -14.04
C PRO A 108 -11.49 -2.98 -13.54
N PHE A 109 -11.09 -2.00 -14.36
CA PHE A 109 -10.83 -0.63 -13.92
C PHE A 109 -11.79 0.38 -14.55
N ASN A 110 -12.20 1.38 -13.76
CA ASN A 110 -12.99 2.52 -14.21
C ASN A 110 -12.14 3.78 -14.32
N TYR A 111 -12.61 4.75 -15.11
CA TYR A 111 -12.08 6.11 -15.00
C TYR A 111 -12.33 6.65 -13.59
N GLY A 112 -11.31 7.29 -13.03
CA GLY A 112 -11.32 7.77 -11.65
C GLY A 112 -10.71 6.81 -10.65
N ASP A 113 -10.61 5.52 -10.94
CA ASP A 113 -9.93 4.56 -10.07
C ASP A 113 -8.47 4.95 -9.85
N TYR A 114 -7.98 4.68 -8.67
CA TYR A 114 -6.55 4.75 -8.36
C TYR A 114 -5.93 3.36 -8.53
N ILE A 115 -4.73 3.34 -9.11
CA ILE A 115 -3.92 2.13 -9.30
C ILE A 115 -2.53 2.34 -8.71
N VAL A 116 -1.91 1.26 -8.29
CA VAL A 116 -0.50 1.23 -7.90
C VAL A 116 0.29 0.56 -9.01
N ILE A 117 1.44 1.12 -9.34
CA ILE A 117 2.44 0.56 -10.25
C ILE A 117 3.69 0.26 -9.46
N GLU A 118 4.23 -0.95 -9.58
CA GLU A 118 5.43 -1.42 -8.87
C GLU A 118 6.37 -2.20 -9.79
N GLY A 119 7.67 -1.92 -9.66
CA GLY A 119 8.73 -2.59 -10.40
C GLY A 119 9.28 -1.80 -11.56
N THR A 120 9.04 -0.49 -11.61
CA THR A 120 9.68 0.45 -12.53
C THR A 120 10.88 1.13 -11.85
N ASP A 121 11.77 1.70 -12.63
CA ASP A 121 12.89 2.49 -12.12
C ASP A 121 12.47 3.96 -11.98
N GLY A 122 12.03 4.33 -10.77
CA GLY A 122 11.67 5.71 -10.41
C GLY A 122 10.27 6.18 -10.81
N TRP A 123 9.41 5.28 -11.33
CA TRP A 123 8.02 5.60 -11.70
C TRP A 123 6.99 4.79 -10.91
N ASP A 124 7.40 4.15 -9.86
CA ASP A 124 6.50 3.44 -8.95
C ASP A 124 5.59 4.40 -8.19
N GLY A 125 4.43 3.89 -7.75
CA GLY A 125 3.50 4.59 -6.89
C GLY A 125 2.07 4.65 -7.43
N ILE A 126 1.28 5.55 -6.85
CA ILE A 126 -0.17 5.68 -7.10
C ILE A 126 -0.42 6.60 -8.28
N TYR A 127 -1.31 6.16 -9.17
CA TYR A 127 -1.77 6.90 -10.35
C TYR A 127 -3.28 6.84 -10.47
N GLN A 128 -3.88 7.83 -11.10
CA GLN A 128 -5.32 7.84 -11.37
C GLN A 128 -5.62 7.54 -12.83
N VAL A 129 -6.57 6.65 -13.08
CA VAL A 129 -7.03 6.28 -14.42
C VAL A 129 -7.91 7.40 -14.99
N ARG A 130 -7.44 8.09 -16.03
CA ARG A 130 -8.14 9.23 -16.65
C ARG A 130 -8.24 9.14 -18.16
N ASP A 131 -7.54 8.19 -18.77
CA ASP A 131 -7.44 8.15 -20.24
C ASP A 131 -7.47 6.71 -20.76
N THR A 132 -7.65 6.57 -22.07
CA THR A 132 -7.68 5.28 -22.77
C THR A 132 -6.70 5.26 -23.94
N MET A 133 -6.08 4.10 -24.13
CA MET A 133 -5.15 3.89 -25.21
C MET A 133 -5.84 3.48 -26.52
N ASN A 134 -5.09 3.57 -27.63
CA ASN A 134 -5.52 3.05 -28.91
C ASN A 134 -5.87 1.54 -28.81
N PRO A 135 -6.95 1.07 -29.49
CA PRO A 135 -7.44 -0.33 -29.41
C PRO A 135 -6.41 -1.42 -29.74
N LYS A 136 -5.34 -1.07 -30.45
CA LYS A 136 -4.27 -2.04 -30.80
C LYS A 136 -3.44 -2.49 -29.59
N TRP A 137 -3.51 -1.77 -28.46
CA TRP A 137 -2.75 -2.07 -27.27
C TRP A 137 -3.54 -2.94 -26.29
N VAL A 138 -2.87 -3.93 -25.68
CA VAL A 138 -3.41 -4.88 -24.73
C VAL A 138 -2.46 -5.00 -23.56
N ASN A 139 -2.98 -5.16 -22.32
CA ASN A 139 -2.23 -5.27 -21.08
C ASN A 139 -1.18 -4.16 -20.93
N ARG A 140 -1.61 -2.91 -21.17
CA ARG A 140 -0.69 -1.78 -21.18
C ARG A 140 -1.22 -0.60 -20.40
N VAL A 141 -0.28 0.12 -19.77
CA VAL A 141 -0.47 1.39 -19.07
C VAL A 141 0.45 2.43 -19.70
N ASP A 142 -0.07 3.61 -20.03
CA ASP A 142 0.70 4.77 -20.44
C ASP A 142 0.64 5.84 -19.36
N ILE A 143 1.79 6.19 -18.77
CA ILE A 143 1.89 7.28 -17.80
C ILE A 143 1.95 8.60 -18.53
N LEU A 144 1.07 9.54 -18.13
CA LEU A 144 1.07 10.90 -18.63
C LEU A 144 2.30 11.66 -18.15
N THR A 145 3.12 12.16 -19.07
CA THR A 145 4.35 12.91 -18.75
C THR A 145 4.51 14.15 -19.59
N THR A 146 5.34 15.08 -19.15
CA THR A 146 5.66 16.29 -19.90
C THR A 146 6.65 16.04 -21.05
N ASN A 147 7.69 15.25 -20.80
CA ASN A 147 8.74 14.97 -21.79
C ASN A 147 9.57 13.73 -21.43
N SER A 148 8.95 12.67 -20.96
CA SER A 148 9.66 11.41 -20.64
C SER A 148 9.31 10.34 -21.66
N ARG A 149 10.26 9.44 -21.90
CA ARG A 149 10.06 8.26 -22.74
C ARG A 149 10.76 7.06 -22.12
N PHE A 150 9.98 6.06 -21.72
CA PHE A 150 10.49 4.78 -21.25
C PHE A 150 9.52 3.65 -21.59
N LYS A 151 9.98 2.43 -21.39
CA LYS A 151 9.15 1.21 -21.49
C LYS A 151 9.68 0.19 -20.49
N TYR A 152 8.80 -0.27 -19.61
CA TYR A 152 9.02 -1.38 -18.70
C TYR A 152 8.03 -2.48 -19.01
N SER A 153 8.49 -3.74 -19.02
CA SER A 153 7.65 -4.91 -19.27
C SER A 153 7.54 -5.76 -18.02
N ASN A 154 6.44 -6.51 -17.88
CA ASN A 154 6.18 -7.38 -16.73
C ASN A 154 6.10 -6.64 -15.38
N ILE A 155 5.55 -5.44 -15.42
CA ILE A 155 5.35 -4.59 -14.25
C ILE A 155 4.10 -5.03 -13.50
N THR A 156 4.12 -4.97 -12.19
CA THR A 156 2.96 -5.26 -11.35
C THR A 156 2.07 -4.02 -11.24
N MET A 157 0.78 -4.21 -11.48
CA MET A 157 -0.25 -3.19 -11.29
C MET A 157 -1.43 -3.78 -10.52
N TYR A 158 -2.03 -3.01 -9.63
CA TYR A 158 -3.24 -3.41 -8.90
C TYR A 158 -4.09 -2.18 -8.57
N LYS A 159 -5.37 -2.41 -8.22
CA LYS A 159 -6.27 -1.33 -7.78
C LYS A 159 -5.85 -0.85 -6.38
N TYR A 160 -5.70 0.45 -6.22
CA TYR A 160 -5.53 1.06 -4.90
C TYR A 160 -6.90 1.06 -4.19
N VAL A 161 -6.94 0.51 -2.99
CA VAL A 161 -8.11 0.55 -2.11
C VAL A 161 -7.67 1.28 -0.85
N ASP A 162 -8.40 2.33 -0.48
CA ASP A 162 -8.12 3.06 0.74
C ASP A 162 -8.53 2.20 1.94
N GLU A 163 -7.65 2.02 2.92
CA GLU A 163 -7.89 1.16 4.09
C GLU A 163 -9.15 1.57 4.88
N TYR A 164 -9.59 2.81 4.73
CA TYR A 164 -10.78 3.34 5.41
C TYR A 164 -12.11 2.87 4.78
N GLU A 165 -12.14 2.42 3.53
CA GLU A 165 -13.36 1.90 2.89
C GLU A 165 -13.70 0.45 3.28
N ILE A 166 -12.77 -0.28 3.89
CA ILE A 166 -12.93 -1.70 4.23
C ILE A 166 -13.75 -1.89 5.51
N VAL A 167 -13.81 -0.89 6.38
CA VAL A 167 -14.44 -0.98 7.72
C VAL A 167 -15.97 -0.81 7.68
N ASP A 168 -16.54 -0.27 6.61
CA ASP A 168 -17.97 0.08 6.55
C ASP A 168 -18.87 -1.00 5.91
N ASN A 169 -18.33 -2.14 5.51
CA ASN A 169 -19.06 -3.25 4.88
C ASN A 169 -19.05 -4.58 5.67
N SER A 170 -18.73 -4.57 6.96
CA SER A 170 -18.76 -5.77 7.82
C SER A 170 -19.85 -5.71 8.91
#